data_1a19171099d8df76219328547a7d3585
#
_entry.id   1a19171099d8df76219328547a7d3585
#
_cell.length_a   1.000
_cell.length_b   1.000
_cell.length_c   1.000
_cell.angle_alpha   90.00
_cell.angle_beta   90.00
_cell.angle_gamma   90.00
#
_symmetry.space_group_name_H-M   'P 1'
#
loop_
_entity.id
_entity.type
_entity.pdbx_description
1 polymer ?
#
loop_
_entity_poly.entity_id
_entity_poly.type
_entity_poly.pdbx_seq_one_letter_code
_entity_poly.pdbx_strand_id
1 'polypeptide(L)'
;MDRNEALQLVKQNLKGENLVKHSLAVEACMREFAMRFGEDVEKWGLSGLLHDLDYDFTVNDPPNHALKTVAMLQEYNLDDDILHAIKGHDHKAELKSRMDISLYVVDPTSGFITACALMHPSKKLENVDLKRMKKRFKESAFAKGANREQMQECVKMGVELDDFLQTCLNAMQKISVDLGL
;
A
#
# COMPACT_ATOMS: atom_id res chain seq x y z
N MET A 1 -11.71 -11.00 -11.88
CA MET A 1 -12.18 -9.77 -11.17
C MET A 1 -11.54 -8.57 -11.86
N ASP A 2 -12.33 -7.59 -12.26
CA ASP A 2 -11.79 -6.29 -12.73
C ASP A 2 -11.60 -5.30 -11.57
N ARG A 3 -10.96 -4.14 -11.88
CA ARG A 3 -10.69 -3.10 -10.87
C ARG A 3 -11.96 -2.53 -10.24
N ASN A 4 -13.05 -2.39 -11.01
CA ASN A 4 -14.28 -1.79 -10.49
C ASN A 4 -14.98 -2.76 -9.51
N GLU A 5 -14.99 -4.05 -9.84
CA GLU A 5 -15.47 -5.10 -8.94
C GLU A 5 -14.66 -5.13 -7.64
N ALA A 6 -13.32 -5.05 -7.75
CA ALA A 6 -12.42 -5.01 -6.60
C ALA A 6 -12.68 -3.78 -5.72
N LEU A 7 -12.84 -2.58 -6.31
CA LEU A 7 -13.14 -1.36 -5.55
C LEU A 7 -14.51 -1.41 -4.88
N GLN A 8 -15.51 -2.03 -5.50
CA GLN A 8 -16.81 -2.25 -4.85
C GLN A 8 -16.67 -3.18 -3.64
N LEU A 9 -15.89 -4.25 -3.77
CA LEU A 9 -15.62 -5.17 -2.67
C LEU A 9 -14.90 -4.46 -1.50
N VAL A 10 -13.91 -3.62 -1.79
CA VAL A 10 -13.24 -2.78 -0.78
C VAL A 10 -14.24 -1.89 -0.05
N LYS A 11 -15.11 -1.16 -0.77
CA LYS A 11 -16.11 -0.27 -0.17
C LYS A 11 -17.20 -0.98 0.62
N GLN A 12 -17.47 -2.25 0.31
CA GLN A 12 -18.44 -3.08 1.06
C GLN A 12 -17.86 -3.59 2.38
N ASN A 13 -16.56 -3.87 2.43
CA ASN A 13 -15.92 -4.49 3.58
C ASN A 13 -15.22 -3.47 4.50
N LEU A 14 -14.70 -2.38 3.98
CA LEU A 14 -14.05 -1.32 4.76
C LEU A 14 -15.03 -0.16 5.03
N LYS A 15 -15.38 0.03 6.30
CA LYS A 15 -16.35 1.06 6.74
C LYS A 15 -15.73 2.45 6.84
N GLY A 16 -14.42 2.52 7.08
CA GLY A 16 -13.70 3.78 7.23
C GLY A 16 -13.27 4.35 5.88
N GLU A 17 -13.69 5.57 5.53
CA GLU A 17 -13.25 6.25 4.31
C GLU A 17 -11.71 6.30 4.19
N ASN A 18 -10.99 6.46 5.32
CA ASN A 18 -9.54 6.47 5.35
C ASN A 18 -8.93 5.10 4.98
N LEU A 19 -9.60 3.99 5.29
CA LEU A 19 -9.15 2.65 4.90
C LEU A 19 -9.30 2.44 3.39
N VAL A 20 -10.41 2.90 2.81
CA VAL A 20 -10.61 2.89 1.35
C VAL A 20 -9.56 3.74 0.66
N LYS A 21 -9.27 4.95 1.17
CA LYS A 21 -8.21 5.82 0.65
C LYS A 21 -6.82 5.18 0.78
N HIS A 22 -6.56 4.47 1.87
CA HIS A 22 -5.32 3.70 2.03
C HIS A 22 -5.18 2.63 0.94
N SER A 23 -6.21 1.83 0.72
CA SER A 23 -6.22 0.82 -0.35
C SER A 23 -5.96 1.44 -1.74
N LEU A 24 -6.58 2.60 -2.03
CA LEU A 24 -6.33 3.33 -3.28
C LEU A 24 -4.89 3.85 -3.38
N ALA A 25 -4.32 4.34 -2.29
CA ALA A 25 -2.93 4.80 -2.27
C ALA A 25 -1.94 3.65 -2.50
N VAL A 26 -2.17 2.49 -1.86
CA VAL A 26 -1.36 1.29 -2.07
C VAL A 26 -1.52 0.79 -3.51
N GLU A 27 -2.75 0.73 -4.05
CA GLU A 27 -2.98 0.39 -5.46
C GLU A 27 -2.15 1.27 -6.40
N ALA A 28 -2.21 2.60 -6.22
CA ALA A 28 -1.50 3.54 -7.10
C ALA A 28 0.01 3.30 -7.08
N CYS A 29 0.59 3.08 -5.91
CA CYS A 29 2.02 2.78 -5.77
C CYS A 29 2.37 1.43 -6.41
N MET A 30 1.57 0.40 -6.20
CA MET A 30 1.79 -0.92 -6.80
C MET A 30 1.75 -0.86 -8.33
N ARG A 31 0.81 -0.13 -8.92
CA ARG A 31 0.73 0.11 -10.37
C ARG A 31 1.98 0.81 -10.91
N GLU A 32 2.49 1.81 -10.20
CA GLU A 32 3.71 2.53 -10.60
C GLU A 32 4.94 1.61 -10.59
N PHE A 33 5.08 0.76 -9.57
CA PHE A 33 6.17 -0.24 -9.53
C PHE A 33 6.01 -1.33 -10.59
N ALA A 34 4.80 -1.78 -10.89
CA ALA A 34 4.56 -2.71 -11.99
C ALA A 34 5.04 -2.12 -13.33
N MET A 35 4.67 -0.88 -13.65
CA MET A 35 5.15 -0.19 -14.85
C MET A 35 6.67 -0.08 -14.88
N ARG A 36 7.29 0.28 -13.76
CA ARG A 36 8.75 0.41 -13.65
C ARG A 36 9.48 -0.91 -13.90
N PHE A 37 8.90 -2.03 -13.47
CA PHE A 37 9.53 -3.35 -13.60
C PHE A 37 9.11 -4.10 -14.89
N GLY A 38 8.19 -3.54 -15.69
CA GLY A 38 7.66 -4.21 -16.88
C GLY A 38 6.75 -5.38 -16.55
N GLU A 39 6.06 -5.32 -15.40
CA GLU A 39 5.16 -6.34 -14.88
C GLU A 39 3.69 -6.00 -15.20
N ASP A 40 2.77 -6.92 -14.89
CA ASP A 40 1.34 -6.73 -15.10
C ASP A 40 0.75 -5.69 -14.14
N VAL A 41 0.42 -4.50 -14.67
CA VAL A 41 -0.08 -3.36 -13.91
C VAL A 41 -1.42 -3.63 -13.25
N GLU A 42 -2.32 -4.39 -13.91
CA GLU A 42 -3.62 -4.72 -13.33
C GLU A 42 -3.48 -5.71 -12.18
N LYS A 43 -2.68 -6.75 -12.37
CA LYS A 43 -2.38 -7.75 -11.35
C LYS A 43 -1.78 -7.12 -10.08
N TRP A 44 -0.77 -6.26 -10.26
CA TRP A 44 -0.13 -5.57 -9.14
C TRP A 44 -1.09 -4.56 -8.48
N GLY A 45 -1.87 -3.84 -9.28
CA GLY A 45 -2.88 -2.93 -8.77
C GLY A 45 -3.94 -3.64 -7.91
N LEU A 46 -4.42 -4.80 -8.36
CA LEU A 46 -5.38 -5.60 -7.60
C LEU A 46 -4.80 -6.09 -6.27
N SER A 47 -3.54 -6.51 -6.22
CA SER A 47 -2.90 -6.92 -4.97
C SER A 47 -2.88 -5.77 -3.95
N GLY A 48 -2.56 -4.54 -4.41
CA GLY A 48 -2.56 -3.36 -3.56
C GLY A 48 -3.96 -2.90 -3.13
N LEU A 49 -4.94 -2.96 -4.03
CA LEU A 49 -6.30 -2.54 -3.75
C LEU A 49 -7.00 -3.46 -2.74
N LEU A 50 -6.72 -4.75 -2.78
CA LEU A 50 -7.43 -5.79 -2.03
C LEU A 50 -6.72 -6.23 -0.74
N HIS A 51 -5.49 -5.77 -0.46
CA HIS A 51 -4.64 -6.36 0.58
C HIS A 51 -5.27 -6.37 1.97
N ASP A 52 -6.04 -5.35 2.31
CA ASP A 52 -6.59 -5.07 3.65
C ASP A 52 -8.10 -5.31 3.78
N LEU A 53 -8.74 -6.11 2.90
CA LEU A 53 -10.19 -6.33 2.93
C LEU A 53 -10.74 -6.77 4.29
N ASP A 54 -9.92 -7.42 5.09
CA ASP A 54 -10.32 -7.95 6.38
C ASP A 54 -10.02 -6.99 7.56
N TYR A 55 -9.49 -5.80 7.31
CA TYR A 55 -8.97 -4.93 8.36
C TYR A 55 -10.02 -4.65 9.45
N ASP A 56 -11.24 -4.27 9.08
CA ASP A 56 -12.31 -4.00 10.05
C ASP A 56 -12.73 -5.25 10.87
N PHE A 57 -12.44 -6.45 10.36
CA PHE A 57 -12.73 -7.71 11.03
C PHE A 57 -11.57 -8.24 11.87
N THR A 58 -10.36 -7.76 11.60
CA THR A 58 -9.11 -8.29 12.17
C THR A 58 -8.36 -7.28 13.03
N VAL A 59 -8.83 -6.04 13.14
CA VAL A 59 -8.21 -5.01 13.99
C VAL A 59 -8.00 -5.47 15.44
N ASN A 60 -8.87 -6.33 15.96
CA ASN A 60 -8.77 -6.96 17.28
C ASN A 60 -8.34 -8.45 17.20
N ASP A 61 -7.96 -8.93 16.03
CA ASP A 61 -7.56 -10.31 15.76
C ASP A 61 -6.35 -10.35 14.78
N PRO A 62 -5.21 -9.70 15.13
CA PRO A 62 -4.05 -9.58 14.23
C PRO A 62 -3.50 -10.92 13.68
N PRO A 63 -3.57 -12.04 14.43
CA PRO A 63 -3.11 -13.32 13.88
C PRO A 63 -3.84 -13.75 12.60
N ASN A 64 -5.09 -13.33 12.39
CA ASN A 64 -5.91 -13.68 11.25
C ASN A 64 -5.91 -12.62 10.14
N HIS A 65 -5.25 -11.47 10.34
CA HIS A 65 -5.09 -10.45 9.31
C HIS A 65 -4.40 -11.02 8.07
N ALA A 66 -4.73 -10.53 6.90
CA ALA A 66 -4.37 -11.03 5.59
C ALA A 66 -4.92 -12.45 5.27
N LEU A 67 -4.95 -13.37 6.24
CA LEU A 67 -5.50 -14.72 6.02
C LEU A 67 -7.01 -14.68 5.74
N LYS A 68 -7.73 -13.80 6.44
CA LYS A 68 -9.17 -13.61 6.23
C LYS A 68 -9.45 -12.94 4.89
N THR A 69 -8.61 -11.96 4.48
CA THR A 69 -8.65 -11.38 3.13
C THR A 69 -8.52 -12.47 2.06
N VAL A 70 -7.51 -13.34 2.19
CA VAL A 70 -7.31 -14.42 1.23
C VAL A 70 -8.50 -15.39 1.21
N ALA A 71 -9.07 -15.71 2.37
CA ALA A 71 -10.27 -16.56 2.43
C ALA A 71 -11.48 -15.90 1.72
N MET A 72 -11.68 -14.60 1.90
CA MET A 72 -12.75 -13.84 1.23
C MET A 72 -12.56 -13.80 -0.30
N LEU A 73 -11.31 -13.84 -0.78
CA LEU A 73 -10.98 -13.76 -2.20
C LEU A 73 -10.97 -15.11 -2.93
N GLN A 74 -11.15 -16.24 -2.25
CA GLN A 74 -11.12 -17.59 -2.82
C GLN A 74 -12.14 -17.77 -3.97
N GLU A 75 -13.32 -17.19 -3.87
CA GLU A 75 -14.38 -17.32 -4.86
C GLU A 75 -14.18 -16.50 -6.15
N TYR A 76 -13.22 -15.56 -6.13
CA TYR A 76 -13.01 -14.61 -7.24
C TYR A 76 -11.98 -15.07 -8.27
N ASN A 77 -11.41 -16.26 -8.09
CA ASN A 77 -10.49 -16.86 -9.06
C ASN A 77 -9.32 -15.95 -9.46
N LEU A 78 -8.73 -15.28 -8.46
CA LEU A 78 -7.56 -14.43 -8.64
C LEU A 78 -6.29 -15.27 -8.79
N ASP A 79 -5.27 -14.70 -9.45
CA ASP A 79 -3.96 -15.33 -9.57
C ASP A 79 -3.35 -15.61 -8.18
N ASP A 80 -2.74 -16.77 -8.02
CA ASP A 80 -2.10 -17.19 -6.77
C ASP A 80 -1.03 -16.21 -6.26
N ASP A 81 -0.34 -15.53 -7.17
CA ASP A 81 0.65 -14.50 -6.82
C ASP A 81 0.02 -13.32 -6.08
N ILE A 82 -1.21 -12.89 -6.45
CA ILE A 82 -1.94 -11.84 -5.74
C ILE A 82 -2.22 -12.28 -4.31
N LEU A 83 -2.76 -13.49 -4.14
CA LEU A 83 -3.09 -14.05 -2.84
C LEU A 83 -1.84 -14.28 -1.98
N HIS A 84 -0.71 -14.63 -2.64
CA HIS A 84 0.56 -14.79 -1.98
C HIS A 84 1.11 -13.44 -1.49
N ALA A 85 1.10 -12.41 -2.33
CA ALA A 85 1.53 -11.06 -1.95
C ALA A 85 0.69 -10.51 -0.78
N ILE A 86 -0.63 -10.71 -0.82
CA ILE A 86 -1.52 -10.34 0.29
C ILE A 86 -1.12 -11.04 1.59
N LYS A 87 -0.82 -12.34 1.57
CA LYS A 87 -0.28 -13.02 2.77
C LYS A 87 1.08 -12.49 3.20
N GLY A 88 1.93 -12.17 2.23
CA GLY A 88 3.30 -11.68 2.46
C GLY A 88 3.34 -10.34 3.19
N HIS A 89 2.39 -9.41 2.89
CA HIS A 89 2.44 -8.06 3.45
C HIS A 89 2.33 -8.04 4.99
N ASP A 90 1.66 -9.02 5.59
CA ASP A 90 1.55 -9.18 7.05
C ASP A 90 2.33 -10.41 7.57
N HIS A 91 3.44 -10.78 6.94
CA HIS A 91 4.32 -11.88 7.36
C HIS A 91 3.66 -13.28 7.45
N LYS A 92 2.52 -13.50 6.80
CA LYS A 92 1.84 -14.81 6.74
C LYS A 92 2.39 -15.71 5.63
N ALA A 93 3.27 -15.17 4.78
CA ALA A 93 4.04 -15.89 3.79
C ALA A 93 5.44 -15.29 3.66
N GLU A 94 6.39 -16.10 3.19
CA GLU A 94 7.73 -15.61 2.85
C GLU A 94 7.68 -14.73 1.59
N LEU A 95 8.39 -13.60 1.60
CA LEU A 95 8.48 -12.71 0.44
C LEU A 95 9.38 -13.33 -0.63
N LYS A 96 8.82 -13.75 -1.78
CA LYS A 96 9.52 -14.48 -2.84
C LYS A 96 9.63 -13.72 -4.15
N SER A 97 8.68 -12.82 -4.42
CA SER A 97 8.61 -12.06 -5.65
C SER A 97 8.83 -10.56 -5.42
N ARG A 98 9.10 -9.83 -6.51
CA ARG A 98 9.11 -8.36 -6.44
C ARG A 98 7.74 -7.80 -6.04
N MET A 99 6.65 -8.45 -6.44
CA MET A 99 5.29 -8.03 -6.06
C MET A 99 5.08 -8.17 -4.55
N ASP A 100 5.52 -9.29 -3.96
CA ASP A 100 5.43 -9.49 -2.50
C ASP A 100 6.19 -8.40 -1.75
N ILE A 101 7.46 -8.17 -2.14
CA ILE A 101 8.30 -7.17 -1.50
C ILE A 101 7.71 -5.77 -1.70
N SER A 102 7.22 -5.46 -2.91
CA SER A 102 6.63 -4.15 -3.20
C SER A 102 5.40 -3.89 -2.33
N LEU A 103 4.46 -4.83 -2.23
CA LEU A 103 3.28 -4.67 -1.40
C LEU A 103 3.67 -4.49 0.07
N TYR A 104 4.58 -5.32 0.56
CA TYR A 104 5.09 -5.27 1.93
C TYR A 104 5.68 -3.89 2.30
N VAL A 105 6.47 -3.27 1.41
CA VAL A 105 7.10 -1.97 1.70
C VAL A 105 6.22 -0.77 1.37
N VAL A 106 5.32 -0.90 0.38
CA VAL A 106 4.41 0.17 -0.05
C VAL A 106 3.33 0.44 0.99
N ASP A 107 2.78 -0.60 1.60
CA ASP A 107 1.72 -0.48 2.61
C ASP A 107 2.08 0.56 3.70
N PRO A 108 3.12 0.40 4.54
CA PRO A 108 3.47 1.39 5.55
C PRO A 108 3.90 2.73 4.95
N THR A 109 4.43 2.74 3.72
CA THR A 109 4.89 3.95 3.05
C THR A 109 3.72 4.85 2.65
N SER A 110 2.61 4.29 2.20
CA SER A 110 1.41 5.06 1.85
C SER A 110 0.87 5.85 3.05
N GLY A 111 0.81 5.21 4.22
CA GLY A 111 0.43 5.85 5.48
C GLY A 111 1.43 6.93 5.92
N PHE A 112 2.73 6.68 5.74
CA PHE A 112 3.78 7.67 6.02
C PHE A 112 3.64 8.92 5.14
N ILE A 113 3.44 8.77 3.83
CA ILE A 113 3.27 9.88 2.88
C ILE A 113 1.98 10.66 3.19
N THR A 114 0.88 9.96 3.48
CA THR A 114 -0.38 10.57 3.93
C THR A 114 -0.16 11.44 5.19
N ALA A 115 0.57 10.93 6.18
CA ALA A 115 0.91 11.70 7.37
C ALA A 115 1.77 12.93 7.03
N CYS A 116 2.71 12.83 6.08
CA CYS A 116 3.49 13.99 5.62
C CYS A 116 2.60 15.07 5.01
N ALA A 117 1.60 14.69 4.21
CA ALA A 117 0.64 15.63 3.62
C ALA A 117 -0.25 16.29 4.70
N LEU A 118 -0.83 15.50 5.60
CA LEU A 118 -1.71 16.01 6.66
C LEU A 118 -0.99 16.97 7.62
N MET A 119 0.29 16.79 7.86
CA MET A 119 1.12 17.68 8.69
C MET A 119 1.70 18.86 7.91
N HIS A 120 1.46 18.95 6.60
CA HIS A 120 1.78 20.14 5.83
C HIS A 120 0.69 21.22 6.06
N PRO A 121 1.04 22.52 6.14
CA PRO A 121 0.04 23.59 6.33
C PRO A 121 -1.08 23.60 5.29
N SER A 122 -0.78 23.25 4.04
CA SER A 122 -1.78 23.14 2.97
C SER A 122 -2.62 21.86 3.02
N LYS A 123 -2.17 20.83 3.75
CA LYS A 123 -2.74 19.48 3.76
C LYS A 123 -2.88 18.86 2.36
N LYS A 124 -1.96 19.20 1.43
CA LYS A 124 -1.98 18.75 0.04
C LYS A 124 -0.72 17.96 -0.30
N LEU A 125 -0.89 16.85 -1.01
CA LEU A 125 0.21 16.01 -1.51
C LEU A 125 1.13 16.75 -2.48
N GLU A 126 0.59 17.67 -3.28
CA GLU A 126 1.37 18.48 -4.23
C GLU A 126 2.49 19.29 -3.57
N ASN A 127 2.34 19.62 -2.28
CA ASN A 127 3.30 20.41 -1.51
C ASN A 127 4.23 19.56 -0.64
N VAL A 128 4.13 18.23 -0.74
CA VAL A 128 5.08 17.30 -0.12
C VAL A 128 6.22 17.04 -1.08
N ASP A 129 7.44 17.10 -0.58
CA ASP A 129 8.66 16.80 -1.34
C ASP A 129 9.51 15.74 -0.63
N LEU A 130 10.46 15.15 -1.37
CA LEU A 130 11.37 14.14 -0.84
C LEU A 130 12.20 14.67 0.33
N LYS A 131 12.64 15.92 0.29
CA LYS A 131 13.45 16.53 1.36
C LYS A 131 12.68 16.55 2.69
N ARG A 132 11.39 16.91 2.64
CA ARG A 132 10.50 16.90 3.82
C ARG A 132 10.27 15.47 4.30
N MET A 133 9.99 14.53 3.39
CA MET A 133 9.82 13.12 3.74
C MET A 133 11.07 12.55 4.42
N LYS A 134 12.26 12.79 3.90
CA LYS A 134 13.53 12.36 4.51
C LYS A 134 13.75 12.94 5.90
N LYS A 135 13.35 14.19 6.14
CA LYS A 135 13.39 14.78 7.48
C LYS A 135 12.44 14.02 8.42
N ARG A 136 11.18 13.83 8.01
CA ARG A 136 10.17 13.12 8.81
C ARG A 136 10.50 11.64 9.02
N PHE A 137 11.15 11.03 8.06
CA PHE A 137 11.57 9.63 8.15
C PHE A 137 12.48 9.35 9.35
N LYS A 138 13.33 10.33 9.71
CA LYS A 138 14.25 10.26 10.86
C LYS A 138 13.57 10.51 12.21
N GLU A 139 12.36 11.03 12.21
CA GLU A 139 11.62 11.37 13.42
C GLU A 139 10.82 10.13 13.88
N SER A 140 11.31 9.38 14.86
CA SER A 140 10.69 8.12 15.34
C SER A 140 9.27 8.31 15.89
N ALA A 141 8.95 9.49 16.41
CA ALA A 141 7.61 9.81 16.92
C ALA A 141 6.61 10.16 15.83
N PHE A 142 7.08 10.46 14.61
CA PHE A 142 6.22 10.81 13.48
C PHE A 142 5.67 9.55 12.79
N ALA A 143 4.34 9.49 12.59
CA ALA A 143 3.67 8.37 11.93
C ALA A 143 4.17 7.00 12.45
N LYS A 144 4.04 6.77 13.76
CA LYS A 144 4.58 5.58 14.45
C LYS A 144 4.12 4.25 13.86
N GLY A 145 2.92 4.21 13.25
CA GLY A 145 2.39 3.01 12.60
C GLY A 145 3.13 2.63 11.31
N ALA A 146 3.85 3.57 10.69
CA ALA A 146 4.63 3.30 9.49
C ALA A 146 6.03 2.79 9.88
N ASN A 147 6.23 1.47 9.80
CA ASN A 147 7.48 0.82 10.16
C ASN A 147 8.62 1.19 9.21
N ARG A 148 9.65 1.91 9.70
CA ARG A 148 10.78 2.40 8.90
C ARG A 148 11.70 1.28 8.43
N GLU A 149 11.90 0.26 9.25
CA GLU A 149 12.72 -0.90 8.89
C GLU A 149 12.07 -1.64 7.71
N GLN A 150 10.77 -1.86 7.77
CA GLN A 150 9.99 -2.44 6.68
C GLN A 150 10.11 -1.62 5.40
N MET A 151 9.95 -0.29 5.47
CA MET A 151 10.08 0.60 4.32
C MET A 151 11.48 0.54 3.67
N GLN A 152 12.55 0.37 4.48
CA GLN A 152 13.93 0.25 4.00
C GLN A 152 14.20 -1.06 3.24
N GLU A 153 13.36 -2.07 3.42
CA GLU A 153 13.47 -3.33 2.67
C GLU A 153 13.20 -3.18 1.17
N CYS A 154 12.81 -2.00 0.70
CA CYS A 154 12.69 -1.68 -0.72
C CYS A 154 13.97 -1.98 -1.51
N VAL A 155 15.14 -1.99 -0.87
CA VAL A 155 16.41 -2.38 -1.49
C VAL A 155 16.42 -3.84 -1.97
N LYS A 156 15.59 -4.71 -1.38
CA LYS A 156 15.46 -6.12 -1.79
C LYS A 156 14.80 -6.27 -3.17
N MET A 157 14.04 -5.26 -3.62
CA MET A 157 13.48 -5.23 -4.98
C MET A 157 14.35 -4.45 -5.98
N GLY A 158 15.56 -4.00 -5.54
CA GLY A 158 16.52 -3.28 -6.36
C GLY A 158 16.23 -1.78 -6.48
N VAL A 159 15.56 -1.17 -5.51
CA VAL A 159 15.21 0.26 -5.49
C VAL A 159 15.75 0.91 -4.22
N GLU A 160 16.55 1.97 -4.38
CA GLU A 160 17.07 2.74 -3.25
C GLU A 160 15.94 3.52 -2.55
N LEU A 161 16.07 3.73 -1.23
CA LEU A 161 15.01 4.33 -0.39
C LEU A 161 14.52 5.69 -0.92
N ASP A 162 15.43 6.58 -1.34
CA ASP A 162 15.06 7.91 -1.83
C ASP A 162 14.21 7.83 -3.10
N ASP A 163 14.59 6.96 -4.03
CA ASP A 163 13.89 6.70 -5.28
C ASP A 163 12.55 5.99 -5.03
N PHE A 164 12.53 5.05 -4.08
CA PHE A 164 11.32 4.38 -3.64
C PHE A 164 10.29 5.37 -3.07
N LEU A 165 10.71 6.22 -2.14
CA LEU A 165 9.85 7.24 -1.54
C LEU A 165 9.33 8.24 -2.58
N GLN A 166 10.18 8.68 -3.51
CA GLN A 166 9.79 9.59 -4.58
C GLN A 166 8.78 8.94 -5.54
N THR A 167 8.98 7.67 -5.88
CA THR A 167 8.08 6.90 -6.74
C THR A 167 6.68 6.79 -6.10
N CYS A 168 6.62 6.41 -4.82
CA CYS A 168 5.35 6.35 -4.09
C CYS A 168 4.67 7.73 -4.00
N LEU A 169 5.43 8.79 -3.69
CA LEU A 169 4.87 10.15 -3.66
C LEU A 169 4.26 10.54 -5.01
N ASN A 170 4.98 10.33 -6.10
CA ASN A 170 4.50 10.65 -7.44
C ASN A 170 3.21 9.87 -7.79
N ALA A 171 3.16 8.59 -7.43
CA ALA A 171 1.97 7.75 -7.63
C ALA A 171 0.75 8.30 -6.87
N MET A 172 0.93 8.63 -5.59
CA MET A 172 -0.15 9.18 -4.76
C MET A 172 -0.58 10.59 -5.19
N GLN A 173 0.34 11.42 -5.67
CA GLN A 173 0.01 12.75 -6.22
C GLN A 173 -0.90 12.67 -7.45
N LYS A 174 -0.75 11.65 -8.31
CA LYS A 174 -1.62 11.44 -9.49
C LYS A 174 -3.09 11.19 -9.10
N ILE A 175 -3.33 10.67 -7.92
CA ILE A 175 -4.68 10.36 -7.39
C ILE A 175 -5.05 11.22 -6.17
N SER A 176 -4.40 12.36 -5.98
CA SER A 176 -4.58 13.23 -4.80
C SER A 176 -6.04 13.65 -4.58
N VAL A 177 -6.81 13.81 -5.65
CA VAL A 177 -8.25 14.14 -5.59
C VAL A 177 -9.04 12.99 -4.93
N ASP A 178 -8.77 11.74 -5.31
CA ASP A 178 -9.45 10.56 -4.74
C ASP A 178 -9.05 10.36 -3.27
N LEU A 179 -7.83 10.74 -2.91
CA LEU A 179 -7.34 10.70 -1.53
C LEU A 179 -7.86 11.88 -0.68
N GLY A 180 -8.31 12.96 -1.32
CA GLY A 180 -8.74 14.19 -0.65
C GLY A 180 -7.57 15.01 -0.08
N LEU A 181 -6.37 14.88 -0.67
CA LEU A 181 -5.10 15.48 -0.19
C LEU A 181 -4.48 16.44 -1.21
#